data_ce2dc55c3fcd273260014a46e6baa26d
#
_entry.id   ce2dc55c3fcd273260014a46e6baa26d
#
_cell.length_a   1.000
_cell.length_b   1.000
_cell.length_c   1.000
_cell.angle_alpha   90.00
_cell.angle_beta   90.00
_cell.angle_gamma   90.00
#
_symmetry.space_group_name_H-M   'P 1'
#
loop_
_entity.id
_entity.type
_entity.pdbx_description
1 polymer ?
#
loop_
_entity_poly.entity_id
_entity_poly.type
_entity_poly.pdbx_seq_one_letter_code
_entity_poly.pdbx_strand_id
1 'polypeptide(L)'
;MGKRKKAALLAVAAVFAAWMLWPRSLAKAFDAEQGLAASVTVSGVRDGKAWMDTSEQYDLEEGCARWREALEGYSYHLCLDTLTGENAIDGKNGTDHTIHLYNVSAQSLISNGTARIFVDGRVYRVGYLGSRRGTALNRDILSALRGE
;
A
#
# COMPACT_ATOMS: atom_id res chain seq x y z
N MET A 1 -39.67 9.54 5.73
CA MET A 1 -39.13 8.46 4.89
C MET A 1 -39.70 7.13 5.40
N GLY A 2 -40.44 6.37 4.57
CA GLY A 2 -41.11 5.13 5.00
C GLY A 2 -40.13 4.03 5.38
N LYS A 3 -40.55 3.08 6.26
CA LYS A 3 -39.69 1.98 6.76
C LYS A 3 -39.00 1.19 5.63
N ARG A 4 -39.72 0.96 4.50
CA ARG A 4 -39.15 0.25 3.33
C ARG A 4 -37.95 1.01 2.67
N LYS A 5 -38.07 2.34 2.59
CA LYS A 5 -36.93 3.16 2.01
C LYS A 5 -35.71 3.15 2.93
N LYS A 6 -35.93 3.16 4.26
CA LYS A 6 -34.81 3.04 5.23
C LYS A 6 -34.12 1.66 5.14
N ALA A 7 -34.92 0.58 5.04
CA ALA A 7 -34.39 -0.77 4.89
C ALA A 7 -33.58 -0.92 3.59
N ALA A 8 -34.06 -0.41 2.46
CA ALA A 8 -33.36 -0.43 1.20
C ALA A 8 -32.03 0.34 1.28
N LEU A 9 -32.01 1.53 1.90
CA LEU A 9 -30.79 2.32 2.08
C LEU A 9 -29.77 1.59 2.95
N LEU A 10 -30.20 0.95 4.03
CA LEU A 10 -29.32 0.16 4.88
C LEU A 10 -28.73 -1.06 4.15
N ALA A 11 -29.54 -1.74 3.33
CA ALA A 11 -29.06 -2.85 2.52
C ALA A 11 -27.98 -2.40 1.51
N VAL A 12 -28.19 -1.29 0.81
CA VAL A 12 -27.22 -0.72 -0.12
C VAL A 12 -25.93 -0.34 0.61
N ALA A 13 -26.04 0.32 1.77
CA ALA A 13 -24.88 0.70 2.57
C ALA A 13 -24.10 -0.54 3.06
N ALA A 14 -24.79 -1.61 3.46
CA ALA A 14 -24.16 -2.85 3.89
C ALA A 14 -23.42 -3.55 2.73
N VAL A 15 -24.02 -3.60 1.54
CA VAL A 15 -23.37 -4.16 0.34
C VAL A 15 -22.15 -3.35 -0.04
N PHE A 16 -22.26 -2.02 -0.01
CA PHE A 16 -21.14 -1.13 -0.29
C PHE A 16 -20.00 -1.31 0.72
N ALA A 17 -20.30 -1.38 2.02
CA ALA A 17 -19.34 -1.63 3.06
C ALA A 17 -18.66 -3.00 2.88
N ALA A 18 -19.43 -4.04 2.59
CA ALA A 18 -18.87 -5.37 2.31
C ALA A 18 -17.93 -5.36 1.10
N TRP A 19 -18.29 -4.66 0.03
CA TRP A 19 -17.45 -4.51 -1.16
C TRP A 19 -16.17 -3.73 -0.87
N MET A 20 -16.23 -2.66 -0.07
CA MET A 20 -15.06 -1.88 0.34
C MET A 20 -14.11 -2.68 1.21
N LEU A 21 -14.65 -3.44 2.18
CA LEU A 21 -13.87 -4.21 3.14
C LEU A 21 -13.46 -5.60 2.62
N TRP A 22 -13.88 -5.98 1.40
CA TRP A 22 -13.51 -7.26 0.83
C TRP A 22 -12.00 -7.37 0.67
N PRO A 23 -11.36 -8.44 1.20
CA PRO A 23 -9.92 -8.62 1.07
C PRO A 23 -9.50 -8.77 -0.40
N ARG A 24 -8.44 -8.09 -0.77
CA ARG A 24 -7.89 -8.07 -2.12
C ARG A 24 -6.44 -8.50 -2.08
N SER A 25 -5.99 -9.15 -3.14
CA SER A 25 -4.58 -9.43 -3.37
C SER A 25 -3.96 -8.31 -4.20
N LEU A 26 -2.82 -7.79 -3.78
CA LEU A 26 -2.06 -6.83 -4.57
C LEU A 26 -1.30 -7.48 -5.72
N ALA A 27 -1.01 -8.78 -5.67
CA ALA A 27 -0.37 -9.50 -6.77
C ALA A 27 -1.16 -9.44 -8.09
N LYS A 28 -2.48 -9.19 -8.01
CA LYS A 28 -3.33 -8.97 -9.21
C LYS A 28 -3.36 -7.51 -9.66
N ALA A 29 -3.08 -6.57 -8.77
CA ALA A 29 -3.11 -5.15 -9.09
C ALA A 29 -1.73 -4.62 -9.53
N PHE A 30 -0.68 -5.31 -9.12
CA PHE A 30 0.71 -5.02 -9.45
C PHE A 30 1.35 -6.31 -9.94
N ASP A 31 1.71 -6.33 -11.22
CA ASP A 31 2.33 -7.52 -11.82
C ASP A 31 3.78 -7.68 -11.32
N ALA A 32 3.90 -8.59 -10.39
CA ALA A 32 5.14 -8.87 -9.71
C ALA A 32 6.05 -9.86 -10.44
N GLU A 33 5.60 -10.42 -11.56
CA GLU A 33 6.34 -11.46 -12.30
C GLU A 33 7.26 -10.89 -13.36
N GLN A 34 7.02 -9.65 -13.75
CA GLN A 34 7.87 -8.96 -14.72
C GLN A 34 8.98 -8.21 -14.01
N GLY A 35 10.17 -8.19 -14.59
CA GLY A 35 11.36 -7.55 -14.04
C GLY A 35 11.09 -6.25 -13.30
N LEU A 36 11.66 -6.11 -12.14
CA LEU A 36 11.37 -5.06 -11.19
C LEU A 36 12.61 -4.26 -10.87
N ALA A 37 12.37 -2.98 -10.69
CA ALA A 37 13.31 -2.11 -10.02
C ALA A 37 12.69 -1.59 -8.73
N ALA A 38 13.46 -1.49 -7.69
CA ALA A 38 13.06 -0.90 -6.44
C ALA A 38 13.95 0.29 -6.09
N SER A 39 13.33 1.36 -5.64
CA SER A 39 14.02 2.49 -5.03
C SER A 39 13.54 2.62 -3.60
N VAL A 40 14.47 2.61 -2.66
CA VAL A 40 14.20 2.84 -1.25
C VAL A 40 14.79 4.20 -0.88
N THR A 41 13.94 5.10 -0.45
CA THR A 41 14.34 6.42 0.01
C THR A 41 14.18 6.48 1.52
N VAL A 42 15.26 6.83 2.21
CA VAL A 42 15.20 7.17 3.63
C VAL A 42 14.74 8.60 3.76
N SER A 43 13.53 8.78 4.21
CA SER A 43 12.89 10.10 4.31
C SER A 43 11.97 10.16 5.52
N GLY A 44 11.62 11.34 5.92
CA GLY A 44 10.72 11.54 7.05
C GLY A 44 10.25 12.99 7.16
N VAL A 45 9.56 13.27 8.24
CA VAL A 45 9.19 14.64 8.61
C VAL A 45 9.78 14.96 9.98
N ARG A 46 10.62 15.97 10.05
CA ARG A 46 11.22 16.49 11.28
C ARG A 46 10.86 17.96 11.41
N ASP A 47 10.28 18.34 12.53
CA ASP A 47 9.85 19.72 12.81
C ASP A 47 8.93 20.30 11.72
N GLY A 48 8.01 19.48 11.20
CA GLY A 48 7.08 19.87 10.14
C GLY A 48 7.70 20.03 8.75
N LYS A 49 8.99 19.72 8.59
CA LYS A 49 9.70 19.75 7.29
C LYS A 49 10.02 18.36 6.82
N ALA A 50 9.72 18.07 5.56
CA ALA A 50 10.17 16.85 4.92
C ALA A 50 11.69 16.87 4.76
N TRP A 51 12.32 15.73 5.06
CA TRP A 51 13.74 15.51 4.83
C TRP A 51 13.95 14.20 4.05
N MET A 52 15.02 14.14 3.29
CA MET A 52 15.45 12.96 2.54
C MET A 52 16.97 12.86 2.66
N ASP A 53 17.47 11.70 3.04
CA ASP A 53 18.89 11.50 3.33
C ASP A 53 19.56 10.64 2.26
N THR A 54 19.07 9.43 2.05
CA THR A 54 19.68 8.46 1.13
C THR A 54 18.65 7.80 0.24
N SER A 55 19.10 7.32 -0.93
CA SER A 55 18.33 6.42 -1.77
C SER A 55 19.16 5.18 -2.10
N GLU A 56 18.57 4.01 -1.89
CA GLU A 56 19.08 2.71 -2.30
C GLU A 56 18.32 2.27 -3.54
N GLN A 57 19.02 1.71 -4.53
CA GLN A 57 18.39 1.18 -5.74
C GLN A 57 18.72 -0.30 -5.86
N TYR A 58 17.72 -1.08 -6.20
CA TYR A 58 17.82 -2.52 -6.38
C TYR A 58 17.29 -2.90 -7.76
N ASP A 59 18.02 -3.75 -8.45
CA ASP A 59 17.55 -4.46 -9.63
C ASP A 59 17.14 -5.87 -9.20
N LEU A 60 15.89 -6.24 -9.46
CA LEU A 60 15.27 -7.41 -8.87
C LEU A 60 14.98 -8.50 -9.92
N GLU A 61 15.86 -8.70 -10.89
CA GLU A 61 15.67 -9.79 -11.86
C GLU A 61 15.60 -11.17 -11.20
N GLU A 62 16.31 -11.38 -10.09
CA GLU A 62 16.39 -12.69 -9.42
C GLU A 62 15.62 -12.76 -8.08
N GLY A 63 15.17 -11.65 -7.53
CA GLY A 63 14.63 -11.57 -6.16
C GLY A 63 13.10 -11.53 -6.06
N CYS A 64 12.39 -11.71 -7.17
CA CYS A 64 10.95 -11.50 -7.23
C CYS A 64 10.11 -12.32 -6.25
N ALA A 65 10.55 -13.51 -5.84
CA ALA A 65 9.75 -14.40 -4.99
C ALA A 65 9.59 -13.87 -3.57
N ARG A 66 10.63 -13.36 -2.93
CA ARG A 66 10.61 -12.98 -1.51
C ARG A 66 9.70 -11.81 -1.21
N TRP A 67 9.78 -10.75 -2.00
CA TRP A 67 8.94 -9.58 -1.75
C TRP A 67 7.50 -9.79 -2.23
N ARG A 68 7.25 -10.71 -3.20
CA ARG A 68 5.92 -11.21 -3.49
C ARG A 68 5.31 -11.88 -2.25
N GLU A 69 6.04 -12.78 -1.59
CA GLU A 69 5.62 -13.40 -0.34
C GLU A 69 5.35 -12.35 0.74
N ALA A 70 6.20 -11.33 0.84
CA ALA A 70 5.97 -10.22 1.76
C ALA A 70 4.66 -9.49 1.47
N LEU A 71 4.33 -9.22 0.20
CA LEU A 71 3.06 -8.60 -0.18
C LEU A 71 1.87 -9.54 0.07
N GLU A 72 1.98 -10.81 -0.26
CA GLU A 72 0.90 -11.79 -0.11
C GLU A 72 0.60 -12.13 1.35
N GLY A 73 1.53 -11.91 2.26
CA GLY A 73 1.37 -12.10 3.70
C GLY A 73 0.38 -11.13 4.35
N TYR A 74 -0.13 -10.15 3.61
CA TYR A 74 -1.01 -9.11 4.13
C TYR A 74 -2.36 -9.07 3.40
N SER A 75 -3.40 -8.63 4.13
CA SER A 75 -4.71 -8.36 3.56
C SER A 75 -4.82 -6.89 3.20
N TYR A 76 -5.38 -6.61 2.04
CA TYR A 76 -5.61 -5.26 1.54
C TYR A 76 -7.09 -5.05 1.25
N HIS A 77 -7.57 -3.85 1.46
CA HIS A 77 -8.94 -3.48 1.10
C HIS A 77 -9.01 -2.04 0.60
N LEU A 78 -10.11 -1.70 -0.07
CA LEU A 78 -10.35 -0.34 -0.50
C LEU A 78 -10.58 0.56 0.71
N CYS A 79 -10.25 1.83 0.57
CA CYS A 79 -10.57 2.87 1.55
C CYS A 79 -11.23 4.05 0.85
N LEU A 80 -11.78 5.00 1.62
CA LEU A 80 -12.44 6.15 1.03
C LEU A 80 -11.50 6.97 0.15
N ASP A 81 -10.22 7.02 0.52
CA ASP A 81 -9.19 7.72 -0.27
C ASP A 81 -9.03 7.13 -1.69
N THR A 82 -9.31 5.84 -1.87
CA THR A 82 -9.34 5.20 -3.20
C THR A 82 -10.41 5.82 -4.10
N LEU A 83 -11.50 6.30 -3.50
CA LEU A 83 -12.64 6.88 -4.22
C LEU A 83 -12.48 8.39 -4.43
N THR A 84 -11.80 9.07 -3.54
CA THR A 84 -11.62 10.54 -3.59
C THR A 84 -10.40 10.96 -4.38
N GLY A 85 -9.50 10.02 -4.71
CA GLY A 85 -8.26 10.31 -5.41
C GLY A 85 -7.27 11.12 -4.57
N GLU A 86 -7.46 11.19 -3.26
CA GLU A 86 -6.51 11.83 -2.35
C GLU A 86 -5.25 10.97 -2.21
N ASN A 87 -4.29 11.23 -3.07
CA ASN A 87 -2.98 10.58 -3.09
C ASN A 87 -2.02 11.16 -2.04
N ALA A 88 -2.53 11.68 -0.95
CA ALA A 88 -1.69 12.20 0.11
C ALA A 88 -0.95 11.05 0.82
N ILE A 89 0.28 10.81 0.42
CA ILE A 89 1.26 10.17 1.30
C ILE A 89 1.37 11.12 2.49
N ASP A 90 0.68 10.80 3.57
CA ASP A 90 0.69 11.63 4.76
C ASP A 90 2.07 11.50 5.42
N GLY A 91 2.98 12.39 5.05
CA GLY A 91 4.32 12.47 5.63
C GLY A 91 4.35 12.76 7.14
N LYS A 92 3.20 13.01 7.75
CA LYS A 92 3.11 13.25 9.20
C LYS A 92 3.34 12.00 10.03
N ASN A 93 3.06 10.83 9.47
CA ASN A 93 3.12 9.55 10.17
C ASN A 93 3.94 8.50 9.40
N GLY A 94 4.72 8.92 8.40
CA GLY A 94 5.57 8.03 7.63
C GLY A 94 6.66 7.39 8.49
N THR A 95 7.07 6.20 8.12
CA THR A 95 8.31 5.61 8.61
C THR A 95 9.50 6.32 7.97
N ASP A 96 10.69 6.05 8.49
CA ASP A 96 11.92 6.60 7.93
C ASP A 96 12.23 6.09 6.51
N HIS A 97 11.50 5.08 6.02
CA HIS A 97 11.72 4.48 4.72
C HIS A 97 10.46 4.57 3.84
N THR A 98 10.63 5.09 2.64
CA THR A 98 9.63 5.03 1.56
C THR A 98 10.16 4.11 0.47
N ILE A 99 9.40 3.07 0.15
CA ILE A 99 9.76 2.07 -0.83
C ILE A 99 8.93 2.31 -2.08
N HIS A 100 9.61 2.46 -3.21
CA HIS A 100 9.01 2.52 -4.53
C HIS A 100 9.40 1.27 -5.29
N LEU A 101 8.42 0.50 -5.73
CA LEU A 101 8.59 -0.64 -6.62
C LEU A 101 8.03 -0.30 -7.99
N TYR A 102 8.77 -0.64 -9.04
CA TYR A 102 8.38 -0.43 -10.43
C TYR A 102 8.52 -1.75 -11.20
N ASN A 103 7.57 -2.05 -12.04
CA ASN A 103 7.70 -3.14 -12.99
C ASN A 103 7.97 -2.62 -14.41
N VAL A 104 8.29 -3.52 -15.33
CA VAL A 104 8.57 -3.17 -16.74
C VAL A 104 7.36 -2.59 -17.46
N SER A 105 6.15 -2.82 -16.95
CA SER A 105 4.89 -2.24 -17.47
C SER A 105 4.62 -0.85 -16.91
N ALA A 106 5.59 -0.23 -16.24
CA ALA A 106 5.49 1.08 -15.60
C ALA A 106 4.42 1.18 -14.50
N GLN A 107 3.94 0.06 -13.98
CA GLN A 107 3.12 0.07 -12.77
C GLN A 107 4.01 0.42 -11.58
N SER A 108 3.46 1.14 -10.63
CA SER A 108 4.17 1.55 -9.44
C SER A 108 3.46 1.09 -8.17
N LEU A 109 4.24 0.71 -7.17
CA LEU A 109 3.77 0.44 -5.83
C LEU A 109 4.60 1.28 -4.86
N ILE A 110 3.93 2.02 -3.98
CA ILE A 110 4.60 2.88 -3.00
C ILE A 110 4.12 2.50 -1.60
N SER A 111 5.06 2.19 -0.72
CA SER A 111 4.83 1.92 0.70
C SER A 111 5.74 2.81 1.54
N ASN A 112 5.16 3.52 2.50
CA ASN A 112 5.88 4.39 3.42
C ASN A 112 5.69 3.99 4.89
N GLY A 113 5.25 2.76 5.14
CA GLY A 113 5.02 2.23 6.48
C GLY A 113 3.75 2.73 7.17
N THR A 114 2.95 3.57 6.52
CA THR A 114 1.60 3.90 7.00
C THR A 114 0.64 2.74 6.73
N ALA A 115 -0.59 2.85 7.22
CA ALA A 115 -1.62 1.86 6.92
C ALA A 115 -2.09 1.91 5.45
N ARG A 116 -1.54 2.79 4.64
CA ARG A 116 -1.90 2.98 3.23
C ARG A 116 -0.77 2.51 2.33
N ILE A 117 -1.13 1.91 1.21
CA ILE A 117 -0.22 1.54 0.12
C ILE A 117 -0.80 2.04 -1.19
N PHE A 118 0.05 2.55 -2.05
CA PHE A 118 -0.33 3.06 -3.36
C PHE A 118 0.05 2.04 -4.41
N VAL A 119 -0.88 1.68 -5.25
CA VAL A 119 -0.65 0.77 -6.37
C VAL A 119 -1.28 1.36 -7.60
N ASP A 120 -0.46 1.74 -8.56
CA ASP A 120 -0.88 2.26 -9.85
C ASP A 120 -1.93 3.38 -9.74
N GLY A 121 -1.64 4.38 -8.92
CA GLY A 121 -2.50 5.52 -8.67
C GLY A 121 -3.72 5.26 -7.78
N ARG A 122 -3.87 4.05 -7.24
CA ARG A 122 -4.94 3.70 -6.32
C ARG A 122 -4.41 3.49 -4.91
N VAL A 123 -5.20 3.91 -3.93
CA VAL A 123 -4.86 3.74 -2.51
C VAL A 123 -5.57 2.53 -1.94
N TYR A 124 -4.82 1.66 -1.29
CA TYR A 124 -5.35 0.52 -0.54
C TYR A 124 -4.96 0.67 0.93
N ARG A 125 -5.75 0.10 1.81
CA ARG A 125 -5.41 0.01 3.22
C ARG A 125 -4.89 -1.37 3.54
N VAL A 126 -3.81 -1.43 4.34
CA VAL A 126 -3.16 -2.66 4.79
C VAL A 126 -3.78 -3.09 6.11
N GLY A 127 -4.42 -4.27 6.13
CA GLY A 127 -5.11 -4.80 7.29
C GLY A 127 -6.37 -4.01 7.68
N TYR A 128 -7.08 -4.50 8.67
CA TYR A 128 -8.37 -3.91 9.10
C TYR A 128 -8.25 -3.00 10.31
N LEU A 129 -7.23 -3.19 11.14
CA LEU A 129 -7.07 -2.47 12.41
C LEU A 129 -5.65 -1.93 12.56
N GLY A 130 -5.56 -0.61 12.68
CA GLY A 130 -4.37 0.11 13.10
C GLY A 130 -3.27 0.28 12.03
N SER A 131 -2.32 1.16 12.33
CA SER A 131 -1.18 1.50 11.46
C SER A 131 -0.04 0.48 11.51
N ARG A 132 0.01 -0.37 12.53
CA ARG A 132 1.10 -1.33 12.75
C ARG A 132 1.30 -2.32 11.60
N ARG A 133 0.23 -2.65 10.86
CA ARG A 133 0.32 -3.55 9.71
C ARG A 133 1.09 -2.93 8.54
N GLY A 134 0.92 -1.65 8.28
CA GLY A 134 1.69 -0.95 7.26
C GLY A 134 3.18 -0.87 7.60
N THR A 135 3.51 -0.60 8.86
CA THR A 135 4.91 -0.62 9.34
C THR A 135 5.53 -2.01 9.22
N ALA A 136 4.78 -3.06 9.56
CA ALA A 136 5.26 -4.44 9.42
C ALA A 136 5.49 -4.80 7.94
N LEU A 137 4.53 -4.49 7.07
CA LEU A 137 4.66 -4.70 5.62
C LEU A 137 5.90 -3.98 5.08
N ASN A 138 6.09 -2.71 5.43
CA ASN A 138 7.23 -1.92 4.96
C ASN A 138 8.57 -2.56 5.37
N ARG A 139 8.67 -3.01 6.61
CA ARG A 139 9.84 -3.74 7.12
C ARG A 139 10.06 -5.03 6.35
N ASP A 140 9.00 -5.83 6.14
CA ASP A 140 9.12 -7.14 5.49
C ASP A 140 9.51 -7.00 4.01
N ILE A 141 8.99 -5.97 3.31
CA ILE A 141 9.44 -5.63 1.95
C ILE A 141 10.92 -5.21 1.97
N LEU A 142 11.31 -4.35 2.91
CA LEU A 142 12.70 -3.87 3.01
C LEU A 142 13.67 -5.01 3.29
N SER A 143 13.31 -5.91 4.21
CA SER A 143 14.08 -7.13 4.50
C SER A 143 14.23 -8.02 3.25
N ALA A 144 13.14 -8.21 2.52
CA ALA A 144 13.16 -8.98 1.28
C ALA A 144 14.07 -8.36 0.21
N LEU A 145 14.08 -7.02 0.09
CA LEU A 145 14.95 -6.28 -0.84
C LEU A 145 16.43 -6.40 -0.46
N ARG A 146 16.73 -6.37 0.83
CA ARG A 146 18.11 -6.46 1.34
C ARG A 146 18.63 -7.89 1.44
N GLY A 147 17.78 -8.89 1.26
CA GLY A 147 18.16 -10.31 1.35
C GLY A 147 18.39 -10.78 2.79
N GLU A 148 17.76 -10.12 3.74
CA GLU A 148 17.82 -10.44 5.19
C GLU A 148 16.82 -11.54 5.59
#